data_6e6270dcb431c82171ef29e6772b5766
#
_entry.id   6e6270dcb431c82171ef29e6772b5766
#
_cell.length_a   1.000
_cell.length_b   1.000
_cell.length_c   1.000
_cell.angle_alpha   90.00
_cell.angle_beta   90.00
_cell.angle_gamma   90.00
#
_symmetry.space_group_name_H-M   'P 1'
#
loop_
_entity.id
_entity.type
_entity.pdbx_description
1 polymer ?
#
loop_
_entity_poly.entity_id
_entity_poly.type
_entity_poly.pdbx_seq_one_letter_code
_entity_poly.pdbx_strand_id
1 'polypeptide(L)'
;LRLAPRELPGPFALVHNGNELENPYPFARIRDRRTTCIVRHFRNLRIHHGIFIDIFPLDGAPAGARETEAYRQRLVSLMDRSRTLLSPFLSDAQGPRSGSARRFMMPMNLIRRQRVLRRYNRFMRSHPFDASPRVFEYWFMPPGSPIEPMLWDRRDFDQAVLLDFEHLKLPCPAGYDHYLRMRYGDYRTFPPVRKGSHTFFLLDSERPYTD
;
A
#
# COMPACT_ATOMS: atom_id res chain seq x y z
N LEU A 1 6.87 13.31 -2.11
CA LEU A 1 6.04 13.11 -3.31
C LEU A 1 5.18 14.33 -3.55
N ARG A 2 5.65 15.24 -4.37
CA ARG A 2 4.80 16.23 -5.05
C ARG A 2 4.21 15.55 -6.31
N LEU A 3 3.68 14.37 -6.15
CA LEU A 3 3.20 13.57 -7.27
C LEU A 3 1.68 13.56 -7.26
N ALA A 4 1.17 13.92 -8.35
CA ALA A 4 -0.15 13.96 -8.88
C ALA A 4 -0.90 15.27 -8.60
N PRO A 5 -1.58 15.78 -9.62
CA PRO A 5 -2.60 16.79 -9.42
C PRO A 5 -3.57 16.30 -8.34
N ARG A 6 -4.12 17.22 -7.56
CA ARG A 6 -5.12 16.90 -6.54
C ARG A 6 -6.32 16.15 -7.13
N GLU A 7 -6.50 16.27 -8.42
CA GLU A 7 -7.54 15.60 -9.20
C GLU A 7 -6.93 14.92 -10.42
N LEU A 8 -7.21 13.65 -10.58
CA LEU A 8 -6.90 12.91 -11.79
C LEU A 8 -7.97 13.18 -12.84
N PRO A 9 -7.62 13.16 -14.15
CA PRO A 9 -8.60 13.36 -15.20
C PRO A 9 -9.62 12.21 -15.22
N GLY A 10 -10.87 12.56 -15.61
CA GLY A 10 -11.94 11.59 -15.80
C GLY A 10 -12.45 10.94 -14.50
N PRO A 11 -12.81 9.67 -14.55
CA PRO A 11 -13.48 8.98 -13.44
C PRO A 11 -12.52 8.48 -12.36
N PHE A 12 -11.23 8.84 -12.42
CA PHE A 12 -10.23 8.31 -11.52
C PHE A 12 -10.08 9.17 -10.25
N ALA A 13 -9.84 8.51 -9.13
CA ALA A 13 -9.59 9.12 -7.84
C ALA A 13 -8.26 8.66 -7.26
N LEU A 14 -7.40 9.61 -6.87
CA LEU A 14 -6.22 9.32 -6.08
C LEU A 14 -6.62 9.29 -4.59
N VAL A 15 -6.51 8.13 -3.96
CA VAL A 15 -6.86 7.93 -2.56
C VAL A 15 -5.64 7.50 -1.76
N HIS A 16 -5.54 8.02 -0.54
CA HIS A 16 -4.48 7.70 0.41
C HIS A 16 -4.92 8.09 1.84
N ASN A 17 -4.15 7.70 2.84
CA ASN A 17 -4.49 7.97 4.25
C ASN A 17 -4.51 9.45 4.66
N GLY A 18 -4.18 10.37 3.77
CA GLY A 18 -4.26 11.83 4.00
C GLY A 18 -5.58 12.44 3.52
N ASN A 19 -6.26 11.84 2.55
CA ASN A 19 -7.58 12.29 2.06
C ASN A 19 -8.71 11.33 2.41
N GLU A 20 -8.41 10.06 2.71
CA GLU A 20 -9.35 9.10 3.29
C GLU A 20 -8.85 8.66 4.67
N LEU A 21 -9.42 9.21 5.74
CA LEU A 21 -8.93 8.97 7.10
C LEU A 21 -9.06 7.52 7.56
N GLU A 22 -10.03 6.79 7.04
CA GLU A 22 -10.25 5.36 7.34
C GLU A 22 -9.47 4.45 6.39
N ASN A 23 -8.69 4.99 5.42
CA ASN A 23 -7.91 4.18 4.49
C ASN A 23 -6.89 3.31 5.24
N PRO A 24 -6.94 1.96 5.11
CA PRO A 24 -6.10 1.06 5.89
C PRO A 24 -4.66 0.97 5.38
N TYR A 25 -4.41 1.44 4.16
CA TYR A 25 -3.15 1.24 3.47
C TYR A 25 -2.14 2.36 3.73
N PRO A 26 -0.84 2.05 3.83
CA PRO A 26 0.22 3.05 3.99
C PRO A 26 0.65 3.69 2.67
N PHE A 27 0.06 3.28 1.56
CA PHE A 27 0.37 3.72 0.20
C PHE A 27 -0.87 4.30 -0.48
N ALA A 28 -0.67 4.91 -1.64
CA ALA A 28 -1.75 5.49 -2.42
C ALA A 28 -2.37 4.47 -3.39
N ARG A 29 -3.60 4.75 -3.83
CA ARG A 29 -4.31 4.01 -4.86
C ARG A 29 -4.92 4.95 -5.86
N ILE A 30 -4.94 4.55 -7.13
CA ILE A 30 -5.83 5.14 -8.12
C ILE A 30 -7.04 4.23 -8.22
N ARG A 31 -8.24 4.80 -8.06
CA ARG A 31 -9.50 4.05 -8.10
C ARG A 31 -10.40 4.55 -9.23
N ASP A 32 -11.09 3.64 -9.87
CA ASP A 32 -12.11 3.97 -10.88
C ASP A 32 -13.47 4.14 -10.21
N ARG A 33 -14.04 5.34 -10.29
CA ARG A 33 -15.34 5.70 -9.70
C ARG A 33 -16.53 5.02 -10.37
N ARG A 34 -16.36 4.47 -11.58
CA ARG A 34 -17.41 3.78 -12.33
C ARG A 34 -17.61 2.33 -11.90
N THR A 35 -16.78 1.83 -11.02
CA THR A 35 -16.67 0.42 -10.68
C THR A 35 -16.83 0.20 -9.18
N THR A 36 -17.09 -1.05 -8.79
CA THR A 36 -17.15 -1.48 -7.40
C THR A 36 -16.16 -2.60 -7.14
N CYS A 37 -15.35 -2.47 -6.09
CA CYS A 37 -14.44 -3.49 -5.58
C CYS A 37 -14.35 -3.39 -4.07
N ILE A 38 -15.26 -4.08 -3.38
CA ILE A 38 -15.34 -4.09 -1.92
C ILE A 38 -14.56 -5.28 -1.39
N VAL A 39 -13.45 -5.03 -0.72
CA VAL A 39 -12.73 -6.07 0.02
C VAL A 39 -13.51 -6.40 1.29
N ARG A 40 -13.85 -7.68 1.51
CA ARG A 40 -14.71 -8.14 2.63
C ARG A 40 -14.32 -7.56 3.98
N HIS A 41 -13.03 -7.58 4.28
CA HIS A 41 -12.48 -7.10 5.56
C HIS A 41 -12.70 -5.60 5.80
N PHE A 42 -12.74 -4.80 4.74
CA PHE A 42 -12.83 -3.33 4.77
C PHE A 42 -14.20 -2.77 4.42
N ARG A 43 -15.22 -3.62 4.24
CA ARG A 43 -16.57 -3.19 3.80
C ARG A 43 -17.25 -2.14 4.71
N ASN A 44 -16.85 -2.10 5.98
CA ASN A 44 -17.41 -1.18 6.96
C ASN A 44 -16.66 0.16 7.06
N LEU A 45 -15.56 0.32 6.32
CA LEU A 45 -14.78 1.56 6.32
C LEU A 45 -15.36 2.57 5.32
N ARG A 46 -15.31 3.83 5.68
CA ARG A 46 -15.68 4.95 4.81
C ARG A 46 -14.51 5.30 3.91
N ILE A 47 -14.35 4.53 2.85
CA ILE A 47 -13.31 4.67 1.83
C ILE A 47 -13.92 4.47 0.46
N HIS A 48 -13.28 4.96 -0.56
CA HIS A 48 -13.69 4.68 -1.94
C HIS A 48 -13.47 3.21 -2.28
N HIS A 49 -14.48 2.52 -2.78
CA HIS A 49 -14.46 1.09 -3.08
C HIS A 49 -14.47 0.76 -4.59
N GLY A 50 -13.93 1.61 -5.47
CA GLY A 50 -13.74 1.27 -6.88
C GLY A 50 -12.61 0.28 -7.13
N ILE A 51 -12.55 -0.32 -8.31
CA ILE A 51 -11.39 -1.10 -8.78
C ILE A 51 -10.16 -0.19 -8.74
N PHE A 52 -9.00 -0.73 -8.43
CA PHE A 52 -7.84 0.07 -8.07
C PHE A 52 -6.53 -0.45 -8.66
N ILE A 53 -5.57 0.48 -8.75
CA ILE A 53 -4.14 0.21 -8.95
C ILE A 53 -3.41 0.73 -7.72
N ASP A 54 -2.53 -0.09 -7.14
CA ASP A 54 -1.69 0.27 -6.01
C ASP A 54 -0.48 1.08 -6.47
N ILE A 55 -0.13 2.12 -5.72
CA ILE A 55 1.06 2.96 -5.94
C ILE A 55 1.96 2.82 -4.72
N PHE A 56 3.00 2.01 -4.84
CA PHE A 56 3.94 1.78 -3.76
C PHE A 56 5.08 2.81 -3.79
N PRO A 57 5.39 3.48 -2.66
CA PRO A 57 6.58 4.30 -2.56
C PRO A 57 7.83 3.42 -2.46
N LEU A 58 8.91 3.86 -3.10
CA LEU A 58 10.24 3.34 -2.88
C LEU A 58 11.03 4.39 -2.11
N ASP A 59 11.43 4.06 -0.91
CA ASP A 59 12.28 4.89 -0.06
C ASP A 59 13.66 4.24 0.11
N GLY A 60 14.67 5.04 0.47
CA GLY A 60 15.99 4.51 0.75
C GLY A 60 16.00 3.62 1.99
N ALA A 61 16.93 2.68 2.04
CA ALA A 61 17.18 1.80 3.17
C ALA A 61 18.58 2.05 3.77
N PRO A 62 18.79 1.75 5.07
CA PRO A 62 20.13 1.74 5.65
C PRO A 62 21.07 0.79 4.90
N ALA A 63 22.37 1.09 4.89
CA ALA A 63 23.36 0.27 4.20
C ALA A 63 23.73 -1.02 4.99
N GLY A 64 23.81 -0.93 6.30
CA GLY A 64 24.21 -2.03 7.18
C GLY A 64 23.06 -2.99 7.51
N ALA A 65 23.34 -4.28 7.63
CA ALA A 65 22.32 -5.29 7.92
C ALA A 65 21.62 -5.06 9.28
N ARG A 66 22.39 -4.71 10.31
CA ARG A 66 21.86 -4.43 11.66
C ARG A 66 20.96 -3.21 11.67
N GLU A 67 21.37 -2.13 11.01
CA GLU A 67 20.57 -0.90 10.88
C GLU A 67 19.31 -1.15 10.07
N THR A 68 19.40 -1.95 9.01
CA THR A 68 18.25 -2.33 8.18
C THR A 68 17.22 -3.12 8.98
N GLU A 69 17.66 -4.06 9.82
CA GLU A 69 16.76 -4.82 10.69
C GLU A 69 16.10 -3.93 11.75
N ALA A 70 16.85 -3.05 12.39
CA ALA A 70 16.29 -2.09 13.35
C ALA A 70 15.27 -1.14 12.67
N TYR A 71 15.58 -0.70 11.45
CA TYR A 71 14.70 0.11 10.62
C TYR A 71 13.39 -0.63 10.30
N ARG A 72 13.49 -1.89 9.87
CA ARG A 72 12.35 -2.76 9.62
C ARG A 72 11.45 -2.91 10.85
N GLN A 73 12.04 -3.27 12.00
CA GLN A 73 11.30 -3.45 13.25
C GLN A 73 10.53 -2.19 13.64
N ARG A 74 11.13 -1.02 13.44
CA ARG A 74 10.47 0.25 13.71
C ARG A 74 9.29 0.50 12.78
N LEU A 75 9.43 0.22 11.49
CA LEU A 75 8.34 0.35 10.52
C LEU A 75 7.18 -0.60 10.87
N VAL A 76 7.46 -1.87 11.13
CA VAL A 76 6.46 -2.87 11.56
C VAL A 76 5.71 -2.37 12.78
N SER A 77 6.42 -1.94 13.82
CA SER A 77 5.81 -1.44 15.05
C SER A 77 4.86 -0.25 14.81
N LEU A 78 5.25 0.70 13.96
CA LEU A 78 4.39 1.84 13.63
C LEU A 78 3.15 1.41 12.82
N MET A 79 3.31 0.48 11.89
CA MET A 79 2.18 -0.04 11.12
C MET A 79 1.21 -0.84 11.97
N ASP A 80 1.69 -1.70 12.86
CA ASP A 80 0.84 -2.48 13.75
C ASP A 80 0.06 -1.58 14.69
N ARG A 81 0.67 -0.52 15.21
CA ARG A 81 -0.07 0.50 15.99
C ARG A 81 -1.16 1.19 15.17
N SER A 82 -0.87 1.50 13.90
CA SER A 82 -1.86 2.09 12.98
C SER A 82 -3.03 1.13 12.73
N ARG A 83 -2.74 -0.16 12.51
CA ARG A 83 -3.75 -1.21 12.30
C ARG A 83 -4.58 -1.46 13.54
N THR A 84 -3.97 -1.55 14.72
CA THR A 84 -4.67 -1.73 16.00
C THR A 84 -5.70 -0.63 16.25
N LEU A 85 -5.39 0.62 15.88
CA LEU A 85 -6.33 1.73 16.03
C LEU A 85 -7.54 1.65 15.07
N LEU A 86 -7.40 0.95 13.95
CA LEU A 86 -8.46 0.76 12.96
C LEU A 86 -9.21 -0.57 13.15
N SER A 87 -8.55 -1.59 13.72
CA SER A 87 -9.08 -2.95 13.83
C SER A 87 -10.48 -3.07 14.46
N PRO A 88 -10.88 -2.28 15.48
CA PRO A 88 -12.23 -2.38 16.06
C PRO A 88 -13.36 -2.05 15.07
N PHE A 89 -13.04 -1.45 13.94
CA PHE A 89 -14.00 -0.98 12.94
C PHE A 89 -14.04 -1.84 11.67
N LEU A 90 -13.20 -2.87 11.59
CA LEU A 90 -13.18 -3.83 10.49
C LEU A 90 -14.40 -4.76 10.57
N SER A 91 -14.78 -5.35 9.45
CA SER A 91 -16.02 -6.17 9.38
C SER A 91 -15.96 -7.44 10.23
N ASP A 92 -14.77 -7.99 10.43
CA ASP A 92 -14.55 -9.25 11.15
C ASP A 92 -14.19 -9.03 12.63
N ALA A 93 -14.14 -7.76 13.06
CA ALA A 93 -13.80 -7.41 14.42
C ALA A 93 -14.98 -7.69 15.38
N GLN A 94 -14.66 -8.19 16.57
CA GLN A 94 -15.57 -8.25 17.70
C GLN A 94 -15.73 -6.88 18.39
N GLY A 95 -15.39 -5.80 17.68
CA GLY A 95 -15.45 -4.44 18.20
C GLY A 95 -16.87 -3.90 18.36
N PRO A 96 -17.02 -2.65 18.81
CA PRO A 96 -18.31 -2.05 19.13
C PRO A 96 -19.22 -2.03 17.90
N ARG A 97 -20.22 -2.91 17.93
CA ARG A 97 -21.27 -3.00 16.90
C ARG A 97 -22.33 -1.91 17.04
N SER A 98 -22.38 -1.22 18.17
CA SER A 98 -23.35 -0.13 18.39
C SER A 98 -22.90 1.14 17.67
N GLY A 99 -23.81 1.78 16.94
CA GLY A 99 -23.55 3.03 16.23
C GLY A 99 -23.03 4.15 17.13
N SER A 100 -23.45 4.20 18.40
CA SER A 100 -23.00 5.19 19.39
C SER A 100 -21.52 4.98 19.77
N ALA A 101 -21.11 3.77 20.11
CA ALA A 101 -19.71 3.49 20.45
C ALA A 101 -18.77 3.77 19.26
N ARG A 102 -19.16 3.39 18.04
CA ARG A 102 -18.40 3.76 16.82
C ARG A 102 -18.30 5.28 16.68
N ARG A 103 -19.39 6.01 16.87
CA ARG A 103 -19.44 7.47 16.72
C ARG A 103 -18.46 8.19 17.66
N PHE A 104 -18.27 7.71 18.89
CA PHE A 104 -17.36 8.32 19.87
C PHE A 104 -15.91 7.83 19.72
N MET A 105 -15.69 6.54 19.54
CA MET A 105 -14.34 5.96 19.50
C MET A 105 -13.61 6.21 18.17
N MET A 106 -14.31 6.20 17.06
CA MET A 106 -13.71 6.31 15.74
C MET A 106 -12.94 7.63 15.55
N PRO A 107 -13.49 8.82 15.84
CA PRO A 107 -12.77 10.07 15.66
C PRO A 107 -11.47 10.13 16.46
N MET A 108 -11.50 9.68 17.72
CA MET A 108 -10.30 9.65 18.57
C MET A 108 -9.24 8.69 18.04
N ASN A 109 -9.65 7.50 17.61
CA ASN A 109 -8.72 6.52 17.01
C ASN A 109 -8.14 7.03 15.70
N LEU A 110 -8.92 7.71 14.86
CA LEU A 110 -8.43 8.31 13.63
C LEU A 110 -7.41 9.42 13.90
N ILE A 111 -7.64 10.30 14.87
CA ILE A 111 -6.67 11.32 15.29
C ILE A 111 -5.36 10.68 15.76
N ARG A 112 -5.44 9.67 16.63
CA ARG A 112 -4.28 8.94 17.12
C ARG A 112 -3.56 8.24 15.96
N ARG A 113 -4.30 7.60 15.07
CA ARG A 113 -3.78 6.93 13.89
C ARG A 113 -3.05 7.90 12.96
N GLN A 114 -3.61 9.07 12.69
CA GLN A 114 -2.94 10.09 11.87
C GLN A 114 -1.59 10.55 12.47
N ARG A 115 -1.48 10.62 13.80
CA ARG A 115 -0.19 10.91 14.45
C ARG A 115 0.82 9.76 14.23
N VAL A 116 0.37 8.52 14.31
CA VAL A 116 1.21 7.35 14.01
C VAL A 116 1.65 7.34 12.55
N LEU A 117 0.74 7.58 11.60
CA LEU A 117 1.03 7.62 10.17
C LEU A 117 1.99 8.77 9.80
N ARG A 118 1.87 9.94 10.45
CA ARG A 118 2.85 11.03 10.27
C ARG A 118 4.24 10.64 10.74
N ARG A 119 4.35 9.90 11.86
CA ARG A 119 5.63 9.37 12.35
C ARG A 119 6.18 8.31 11.39
N TYR A 120 5.33 7.43 10.92
CA TYR A 120 5.67 6.42 9.91
C TYR A 120 6.22 7.09 8.64
N ASN A 121 5.49 8.00 8.03
CA ASN A 121 5.91 8.70 6.82
C ASN A 121 7.21 9.51 7.00
N ARG A 122 7.41 10.12 8.18
CA ARG A 122 8.67 10.81 8.50
C ARG A 122 9.82 9.83 8.60
N PHE A 123 9.59 8.68 9.21
CA PHE A 123 10.60 7.66 9.39
C PHE A 123 10.95 6.98 8.07
N MET A 124 9.99 6.69 7.20
CA MET A 124 10.23 6.19 5.85
C MET A 124 11.18 7.12 5.06
N ARG A 125 11.00 8.42 5.19
CA ARG A 125 11.83 9.44 4.50
C ARG A 125 13.16 9.74 5.18
N SER A 126 13.53 9.04 6.25
CA SER A 126 14.81 9.27 6.93
C SER A 126 16.03 8.85 6.10
N HIS A 127 15.81 7.99 5.12
CA HIS A 127 16.80 7.56 4.16
C HIS A 127 16.34 7.98 2.75
N PRO A 128 16.90 9.07 2.18
CA PRO A 128 16.52 9.52 0.85
C PRO A 128 16.86 8.48 -0.22
N PHE A 129 15.99 8.32 -1.20
CA PHE A 129 16.19 7.41 -2.33
C PHE A 129 17.56 7.62 -3.00
N ASP A 130 17.86 8.86 -3.36
CA ASP A 130 19.07 9.20 -4.13
C ASP A 130 20.38 9.02 -3.33
N ALA A 131 20.31 9.03 -2.02
CA ALA A 131 21.48 8.88 -1.13
C ALA A 131 21.69 7.46 -0.61
N SER A 132 20.82 6.53 -0.95
CA SER A 132 20.84 5.16 -0.42
C SER A 132 21.26 4.17 -1.51
N PRO A 133 22.17 3.22 -1.22
CA PRO A 133 22.56 2.19 -2.21
C PRO A 133 21.45 1.16 -2.43
N ARG A 134 20.59 0.99 -1.46
CA ARG A 134 19.42 0.10 -1.52
C ARG A 134 18.14 0.85 -1.25
N VAL A 135 17.06 0.42 -1.87
CA VAL A 135 15.72 0.94 -1.70
C VAL A 135 14.78 -0.14 -1.20
N PHE A 136 13.71 0.31 -0.61
CA PHE A 136 12.81 -0.54 0.13
C PHE A 136 11.36 -0.22 -0.22
N GLU A 137 10.59 -1.25 -0.54
CA GLU A 137 9.15 -1.18 -0.74
C GLU A 137 8.44 -1.76 0.48
N TYR A 138 7.86 -0.92 1.31
CA TYR A 138 7.10 -1.39 2.46
C TYR A 138 5.60 -1.24 2.24
N TRP A 139 4.92 -2.36 2.01
CA TRP A 139 3.47 -2.38 1.94
C TRP A 139 2.83 -3.37 2.92
N PHE A 140 3.42 -4.53 3.09
CA PHE A 140 2.95 -5.53 4.04
C PHE A 140 4.08 -6.46 4.43
N MET A 141 4.40 -6.46 5.71
CA MET A 141 5.40 -7.35 6.26
C MET A 141 4.84 -7.99 7.53
N PRO A 142 4.51 -9.28 7.51
CA PRO A 142 4.16 -10.00 8.72
C PRO A 142 5.33 -9.93 9.72
N PRO A 143 5.04 -9.90 11.03
CA PRO A 143 6.08 -10.04 12.03
C PRO A 143 6.93 -11.28 11.76
N GLY A 144 8.26 -11.14 11.83
CA GLY A 144 9.20 -12.25 11.59
C GLY A 144 9.52 -12.55 10.12
N SER A 145 8.91 -11.86 9.17
CA SER A 145 9.30 -12.01 7.76
C SER A 145 10.71 -11.47 7.50
N PRO A 146 11.53 -12.15 6.67
CA PRO A 146 12.81 -11.61 6.25
C PRO A 146 12.63 -10.34 5.42
N ILE A 147 13.57 -9.41 5.53
CA ILE A 147 13.52 -8.12 4.80
C ILE A 147 14.13 -8.24 3.40
N GLU A 148 15.05 -9.17 3.19
CA GLU A 148 15.85 -9.29 1.98
C GLU A 148 15.00 -9.31 0.70
N PRO A 149 13.86 -10.02 0.64
CA PRO A 149 13.02 -10.02 -0.56
C PRO A 149 12.34 -8.68 -0.88
N MET A 150 12.52 -7.68 -0.03
CA MET A 150 11.93 -6.34 -0.19
C MET A 150 13.00 -5.24 -0.28
N LEU A 151 14.28 -5.62 -0.29
CA LEU A 151 15.42 -4.73 -0.47
C LEU A 151 15.94 -4.87 -1.89
N TRP A 152 15.90 -3.78 -2.62
CA TRP A 152 16.32 -3.73 -4.02
C TRP A 152 17.60 -2.93 -4.15
N ASP A 153 18.41 -3.22 -5.17
CA ASP A 153 19.48 -2.32 -5.58
C ASP A 153 18.85 -1.05 -6.18
N ARG A 154 19.24 0.13 -5.67
CA ARG A 154 18.69 1.40 -6.18
C ARG A 154 18.96 1.56 -7.69
N ARG A 155 20.09 1.05 -8.17
CA ARG A 155 20.48 1.13 -9.61
C ARG A 155 19.45 0.49 -10.54
N ASP A 156 18.67 -0.49 -10.08
CA ASP A 156 17.60 -1.10 -10.86
C ASP A 156 16.52 -0.08 -11.26
N PHE A 157 16.42 1.04 -10.51
CA PHE A 157 15.39 2.07 -10.66
C PHE A 157 15.94 3.42 -11.14
N ASP A 158 17.25 3.54 -11.44
CA ASP A 158 17.86 4.80 -11.85
C ASP A 158 17.43 5.26 -13.24
N GLN A 159 17.07 4.31 -14.10
CA GLN A 159 16.64 4.56 -15.46
C GLN A 159 15.34 3.84 -15.78
N ALA A 160 14.59 4.38 -16.71
CA ALA A 160 13.37 3.75 -17.22
C ALA A 160 13.59 3.27 -18.66
N VAL A 161 13.03 2.11 -18.98
CA VAL A 161 12.91 1.56 -20.34
C VAL A 161 11.43 1.45 -20.69
N LEU A 162 11.11 1.61 -21.96
CA LEU A 162 9.75 1.41 -22.44
C LEU A 162 9.56 -0.06 -22.83
N LEU A 163 8.63 -0.72 -22.17
CA LEU A 163 8.24 -2.09 -22.50
C LEU A 163 6.84 -2.11 -23.11
N ASP A 164 6.65 -3.06 -24.01
CA ASP A 164 5.34 -3.28 -24.62
C ASP A 164 4.37 -3.91 -23.62
N PHE A 165 3.18 -3.35 -23.53
CA PHE A 165 2.06 -3.87 -22.77
C PHE A 165 0.79 -3.73 -23.62
N GLU A 166 0.38 -4.82 -24.24
CA GLU A 166 -0.71 -4.85 -25.22
C GLU A 166 -0.48 -3.82 -26.35
N HIS A 167 -1.32 -2.78 -26.42
CA HIS A 167 -1.22 -1.68 -27.39
C HIS A 167 -0.46 -0.46 -26.86
N LEU A 168 0.09 -0.54 -25.64
CA LEU A 168 0.79 0.55 -24.99
C LEU A 168 2.28 0.28 -24.85
N LYS A 169 3.06 1.34 -24.69
CA LYS A 169 4.44 1.28 -24.18
C LYS A 169 4.48 1.94 -22.81
N LEU A 170 4.85 1.16 -21.81
CA LEU A 170 4.88 1.62 -20.42
C LEU A 170 6.32 1.77 -19.94
N PRO A 171 6.63 2.86 -19.19
CA PRO A 171 7.93 3.01 -18.55
C PRO A 171 8.07 2.00 -17.41
N CYS A 172 9.13 1.20 -17.49
CA CYS A 172 9.50 0.24 -16.45
C CYS A 172 10.91 0.52 -15.97
N PRO A 173 11.29 0.16 -14.73
CA PRO A 173 12.68 0.24 -14.29
C PRO A 173 13.60 -0.53 -15.23
N ALA A 174 14.76 0.02 -15.55
CA ALA A 174 15.74 -0.68 -16.43
C ALA A 174 16.19 -2.02 -15.84
N GLY A 175 16.27 -2.13 -14.50
CA GLY A 175 16.58 -3.36 -13.77
C GLY A 175 15.38 -4.28 -13.53
N TYR A 176 14.29 -4.16 -14.31
CA TYR A 176 13.05 -4.92 -14.08
C TYR A 176 13.24 -6.44 -14.04
N ASP A 177 14.14 -7.01 -14.84
CA ASP A 177 14.40 -8.46 -14.86
C ASP A 177 15.03 -8.92 -13.53
N HIS A 178 16.00 -8.18 -13.00
CA HIS A 178 16.58 -8.44 -11.69
C HIS A 178 15.53 -8.32 -10.57
N TYR A 179 14.75 -7.23 -10.57
CA TYR A 179 13.65 -7.02 -9.64
C TYR A 179 12.64 -8.18 -9.65
N LEU A 180 12.18 -8.57 -10.83
CA LEU A 180 11.17 -9.63 -10.98
C LEU A 180 11.71 -11.01 -10.57
N ARG A 181 12.97 -11.32 -10.87
CA ARG A 181 13.61 -12.57 -10.42
C ARG A 181 13.76 -12.63 -8.90
N MET A 182 14.16 -11.54 -8.27
CA MET A 182 14.24 -11.47 -6.81
C MET A 182 12.87 -11.64 -6.17
N ARG A 183 11.83 -11.06 -6.77
CA ARG A 183 10.49 -11.03 -6.21
C ARG A 183 9.71 -12.33 -6.40
N TYR A 184 9.83 -12.93 -7.58
CA TYR A 184 8.98 -14.04 -8.04
C TYR A 184 9.76 -15.28 -8.48
N GLY A 185 11.10 -15.26 -8.46
CA GLY A 185 11.93 -16.32 -9.02
C GLY A 185 11.85 -16.36 -10.54
N ASP A 186 11.54 -17.52 -11.10
CA ASP A 186 11.27 -17.65 -12.54
C ASP A 186 9.88 -17.08 -12.89
N TYR A 187 9.80 -15.76 -12.98
CA TYR A 187 8.55 -15.04 -13.24
C TYR A 187 8.00 -15.24 -14.66
N ARG A 188 8.80 -15.84 -15.58
CA ARG A 188 8.38 -16.16 -16.94
C ARG A 188 7.56 -17.45 -17.00
N THR A 189 7.66 -18.28 -15.96
CA THR A 189 6.85 -19.48 -15.82
C THR A 189 5.59 -19.15 -15.00
N PHE A 190 4.42 -19.44 -15.54
CA PHE A 190 3.18 -19.24 -14.81
C PHE A 190 3.17 -20.10 -13.54
N PRO A 191 2.88 -19.52 -12.37
CA PRO A 191 2.75 -20.31 -11.15
C PRO A 191 1.53 -21.24 -11.27
N PRO A 192 1.53 -22.38 -10.56
CA PRO A 192 0.34 -23.21 -10.47
C PRO A 192 -0.82 -22.38 -9.93
N VAL A 193 -2.03 -22.58 -10.49
CA VAL A 193 -3.23 -21.82 -10.11
C VAL A 193 -3.45 -21.95 -8.61
N ARG A 194 -3.25 -20.84 -7.88
CA ARG A 194 -3.58 -20.74 -6.46
C ARG A 194 -4.90 -20.00 -6.31
N LYS A 195 -5.71 -20.41 -5.34
CA LYS A 195 -6.90 -19.65 -4.94
C LYS A 195 -6.45 -18.22 -4.60
N GLY A 196 -7.13 -17.21 -5.15
CA GLY A 196 -6.78 -15.81 -4.97
C GLY A 196 -6.66 -15.44 -3.50
N SER A 197 -5.69 -14.58 -3.19
CA SER A 197 -5.39 -14.09 -1.83
C SER A 197 -6.41 -13.06 -1.32
N HIS A 198 -7.22 -12.50 -2.20
CA HIS A 198 -8.19 -11.47 -1.85
C HIS A 198 -9.61 -12.03 -1.85
N THR A 199 -10.30 -11.89 -0.73
CA THR A 199 -11.73 -12.21 -0.63
C THR A 199 -12.52 -10.93 -0.85
N PHE A 200 -13.09 -10.80 -2.04
CA PHE A 200 -14.00 -9.69 -2.33
C PHE A 200 -15.39 -10.00 -1.75
N PHE A 201 -16.04 -8.95 -1.25
CA PHE A 201 -17.44 -8.98 -0.86
C PHE A 201 -18.32 -8.70 -2.09
N LEU A 202 -17.89 -7.76 -2.91
CA LEU A 202 -18.52 -7.38 -4.18
C LEU A 202 -17.44 -6.92 -5.16
N LEU A 203 -17.48 -7.43 -6.38
CA LEU A 203 -16.67 -6.96 -7.51
C LEU A 203 -17.58 -6.78 -8.73
N ASP A 204 -17.65 -5.55 -9.24
CA ASP A 204 -18.47 -5.18 -10.38
C ASP A 204 -17.75 -4.09 -11.18
N SER A 205 -17.44 -4.38 -12.45
CA SER A 205 -16.73 -3.46 -13.36
C SER A 205 -17.62 -2.43 -14.03
N GLU A 206 -18.94 -2.58 -13.95
CA GLU A 206 -19.90 -1.74 -14.66
C GLU A 206 -20.78 -0.90 -13.72
N ARG A 207 -20.73 -1.20 -12.44
CA ARG A 207 -21.52 -0.52 -11.42
C ARG A 207 -20.67 0.41 -10.56
N PRO A 208 -20.98 1.71 -10.52
CA PRO A 208 -20.34 2.65 -9.60
C PRO A 208 -20.57 2.24 -8.15
N TYR A 209 -19.53 2.39 -7.34
CA TYR A 209 -19.69 2.35 -5.90
C TYR A 209 -20.45 3.62 -5.46
N THR A 210 -21.57 3.43 -4.81
CA THR A 210 -22.37 4.49 -4.15
C THR A 210 -22.26 4.30 -2.65
N ASP A 211 -21.89 5.38 -1.94
CA ASP A 211 -21.82 5.43 -0.49
C ASP A 211 -23.18 5.10 0.18
#